data_f52d2e67bb26e0bcb933b019297199ce
#
_entry.id   f52d2e67bb26e0bcb933b019297199ce
#
_cell.length_a   1.000
_cell.length_b   1.000
_cell.length_c   1.000
_cell.angle_alpha   90.00
_cell.angle_beta   90.00
_cell.angle_gamma   90.00
#
_symmetry.space_group_name_H-M   'P 1'
#
loop_
_entity.id
_entity.type
_entity.pdbx_description
1 polymer ?
#
loop_
_entity_poly.entity_id
_entity_poly.type
_entity_poly.pdbx_seq_one_letter_code
_entity_poly.pdbx_strand_id
1 'polypeptide(L)'
;MRDLPIFLDMRGRSAVVVGGGVVAARRAELLVRAGAQVLAFARDLGDEFFDLRLSPNFRHERRDPAPADFAGSTLCFVATEDQPLAEAVRAMAKAAGALVNVADWPKMCDFIMPSIVDRSPLVIAVSTSGASPILGRMLKTRLETLIPSAYGRLAGLMSAFRARVAAAISDPTMRRRFWETVLEGPIAEAALASNEEAAAAHLAREVEQWEARRASPEGEVYLVGAGPGDPDLVTFRALRLMQKADVVLYDRLTDERVMNLVRREAERIYVGKRPDNHEVPQEEISALLVRLAKQGKRVLRLKGGDPFVFGRGGEEIETLAEHGVPFQVCPGVTAAIGASAYAGIPLTHRDHAHACVFVTGHGKDGRIDLDWPALVQPRLTVAIYMGLRNLEALTSEFIARGARPDLPAAIVDSATRLDQRVVVGTLASLAVKARAAGLTGPSIVIVGTVVSLRDRLDWYAPQAGARLAREAG
;
A
#
# COMPACT_ATOMS: atom_id res chain seq x y z
N MET A 1 6.58 -5.10 11.32
CA MET A 1 5.26 -5.39 11.95
C MET A 1 5.56 -6.17 13.22
N ARG A 2 5.12 -5.68 14.37
CA ARG A 2 5.37 -6.33 15.67
C ARG A 2 4.36 -7.45 15.93
N ASP A 3 3.08 -7.19 15.67
CA ASP A 3 1.99 -8.12 15.95
C ASP A 3 1.40 -8.66 14.64
N LEU A 4 1.12 -9.96 14.58
CA LEU A 4 0.48 -10.59 13.43
C LEU A 4 -1.04 -10.46 13.54
N PRO A 5 -1.74 -9.74 12.62
CA PRO A 5 -3.18 -9.68 12.64
C PRO A 5 -3.80 -10.99 12.11
N ILE A 6 -4.62 -11.62 12.95
CA ILE A 6 -5.39 -12.83 12.60
C ILE A 6 -6.82 -12.72 13.11
N PHE A 7 -7.75 -13.41 12.47
CA PHE A 7 -9.11 -13.63 12.95
C PHE A 7 -9.25 -15.09 13.35
N LEU A 8 -9.61 -15.33 14.62
CA LEU A 8 -9.81 -16.69 15.13
C LEU A 8 -11.28 -17.09 14.95
N ASP A 9 -11.53 -18.27 14.40
CA ASP A 9 -12.86 -18.89 14.41
C ASP A 9 -13.09 -19.49 15.79
N MET A 10 -13.94 -18.86 16.57
CA MET A 10 -14.28 -19.27 17.93
C MET A 10 -15.55 -20.12 18.04
N ARG A 11 -16.24 -20.41 16.93
CA ARG A 11 -17.48 -21.20 16.94
C ARG A 11 -17.27 -22.58 17.54
N GLY A 12 -18.01 -22.85 18.63
CA GLY A 12 -17.94 -24.11 19.35
C GLY A 12 -16.65 -24.33 20.16
N ARG A 13 -15.72 -23.39 20.17
CA ARG A 13 -14.48 -23.47 20.97
C ARG A 13 -14.71 -22.94 22.37
N SER A 14 -13.95 -23.50 23.32
CA SER A 14 -13.97 -23.06 24.72
C SER A 14 -13.12 -21.83 24.95
N ALA A 15 -13.61 -20.91 25.76
CA ALA A 15 -12.86 -19.77 26.28
C ALA A 15 -13.16 -19.53 27.75
N VAL A 16 -12.14 -19.15 28.52
CA VAL A 16 -12.26 -18.83 29.94
C VAL A 16 -12.17 -17.32 30.15
N VAL A 17 -13.02 -16.79 31.03
CA VAL A 17 -12.99 -15.39 31.47
C VAL A 17 -12.89 -15.36 32.99
N VAL A 18 -11.89 -14.69 33.54
CA VAL A 18 -11.70 -14.54 34.99
C VAL A 18 -11.90 -13.08 35.36
N GLY A 19 -12.89 -12.85 36.20
CA GLY A 19 -13.34 -11.53 36.65
C GLY A 19 -14.84 -11.31 36.49
N GLY A 20 -15.43 -10.47 37.34
CA GLY A 20 -16.87 -10.19 37.36
C GLY A 20 -17.28 -8.76 37.01
N GLY A 21 -16.33 -7.89 36.67
CA GLY A 21 -16.58 -6.49 36.35
C GLY A 21 -16.82 -6.20 34.88
N VAL A 22 -16.95 -4.92 34.53
CA VAL A 22 -17.26 -4.38 33.18
C VAL A 22 -16.32 -4.90 32.10
N VAL A 23 -15.01 -4.99 32.41
CA VAL A 23 -14.01 -5.46 31.42
C VAL A 23 -14.23 -6.92 31.09
N ALA A 24 -14.44 -7.76 32.11
CA ALA A 24 -14.73 -9.18 31.94
C ALA A 24 -16.01 -9.41 31.16
N ALA A 25 -17.08 -8.66 31.47
CA ALA A 25 -18.36 -8.73 30.75
C ALA A 25 -18.19 -8.43 29.25
N ARG A 26 -17.50 -7.36 28.91
CA ARG A 26 -17.22 -7.01 27.51
C ARG A 26 -16.43 -8.08 26.76
N ARG A 27 -15.48 -8.76 27.45
CA ARG A 27 -14.73 -9.87 26.85
C ARG A 27 -15.60 -11.09 26.64
N ALA A 28 -16.42 -11.43 27.65
CA ALA A 28 -17.39 -12.53 27.55
C ALA A 28 -18.42 -12.29 26.43
N GLU A 29 -18.93 -11.07 26.31
CA GLU A 29 -19.88 -10.70 25.24
C GLU A 29 -19.27 -10.92 23.83
N LEU A 30 -18.05 -10.42 23.60
CA LEU A 30 -17.38 -10.62 22.32
C LEU A 30 -17.17 -12.09 21.98
N LEU A 31 -16.81 -12.91 22.97
CA LEU A 31 -16.63 -14.35 22.80
C LEU A 31 -17.95 -15.05 22.49
N VAL A 32 -19.04 -14.74 23.22
CA VAL A 32 -20.36 -15.30 22.96
C VAL A 32 -20.85 -14.92 21.57
N ARG A 33 -20.69 -13.66 21.16
CA ARG A 33 -21.02 -13.18 19.81
C ARG A 33 -20.21 -13.89 18.72
N ALA A 34 -18.96 -14.26 19.04
CA ALA A 34 -18.12 -15.06 18.14
C ALA A 34 -18.47 -16.56 18.14
N GLY A 35 -19.48 -17.00 18.90
CA GLY A 35 -19.94 -18.38 18.99
C GLY A 35 -19.12 -19.28 19.90
N ALA A 36 -18.28 -18.71 20.78
CA ALA A 36 -17.51 -19.47 21.76
C ALA A 36 -18.39 -19.98 22.89
N GLN A 37 -17.99 -21.11 23.50
CA GLN A 37 -18.48 -21.58 24.81
C GLN A 37 -17.66 -20.88 25.90
N VAL A 38 -18.30 -19.99 26.64
CA VAL A 38 -17.63 -19.15 27.63
C VAL A 38 -17.87 -19.68 29.05
N LEU A 39 -16.79 -19.95 29.75
CA LEU A 39 -16.81 -20.28 31.19
C LEU A 39 -16.21 -19.09 31.96
N ALA A 40 -17.04 -18.43 32.76
CA ALA A 40 -16.64 -17.26 33.56
C ALA A 40 -16.42 -17.66 35.03
N PHE A 41 -15.31 -17.22 35.61
CA PHE A 41 -14.96 -17.39 37.00
C PHE A 41 -14.96 -16.05 37.73
N ALA A 42 -15.83 -15.90 38.71
CA ALA A 42 -15.89 -14.75 39.59
C ALA A 42 -16.72 -15.09 40.83
N ARG A 43 -16.41 -14.47 41.99
CA ARG A 43 -17.27 -14.60 43.19
C ARG A 43 -18.65 -14.03 42.95
N ASP A 44 -18.70 -12.84 42.30
CA ASP A 44 -19.92 -12.16 41.89
C ASP A 44 -19.77 -11.58 40.51
N LEU A 45 -20.86 -11.56 39.73
CA LEU A 45 -20.92 -10.93 38.42
C LEU A 45 -21.72 -9.62 38.56
N GLY A 46 -21.18 -8.55 37.99
CA GLY A 46 -21.85 -7.26 37.86
C GLY A 46 -23.09 -7.30 36.96
N ASP A 47 -23.85 -6.21 36.95
CA ASP A 47 -25.07 -6.07 36.16
C ASP A 47 -24.84 -6.20 34.67
N GLU A 48 -23.63 -5.90 34.18
CA GLU A 48 -23.27 -6.02 32.79
C GLU A 48 -23.30 -7.44 32.23
N PHE A 49 -23.37 -8.45 33.12
CA PHE A 49 -23.55 -9.85 32.74
C PHE A 49 -25.01 -10.28 32.61
N PHE A 50 -25.98 -9.38 32.82
CA PHE A 50 -27.38 -9.75 32.85
C PHE A 50 -27.85 -10.53 31.61
N ASP A 51 -27.57 -9.96 30.41
CA ASP A 51 -27.96 -10.61 29.13
C ASP A 51 -27.13 -11.85 28.85
N LEU A 52 -25.85 -11.85 29.25
CA LEU A 52 -24.96 -12.99 29.06
C LEU A 52 -25.42 -14.24 29.83
N ARG A 53 -25.98 -14.07 31.00
CA ARG A 53 -26.52 -15.19 31.82
C ARG A 53 -27.67 -15.91 31.13
N LEU A 54 -28.34 -15.28 30.15
CA LEU A 54 -29.44 -15.88 29.37
C LEU A 54 -28.87 -16.66 28.14
N SER A 55 -27.60 -16.51 27.81
CA SER A 55 -27.02 -17.18 26.66
C SER A 55 -26.71 -18.65 26.96
N PRO A 56 -27.10 -19.59 26.09
CA PRO A 56 -26.72 -21.00 26.22
C PRO A 56 -25.22 -21.26 26.11
N ASN A 57 -24.49 -20.31 25.56
CA ASN A 57 -23.03 -20.37 25.38
C ASN A 57 -22.26 -19.75 26.53
N PHE A 58 -22.91 -19.34 27.61
CA PHE A 58 -22.30 -18.73 28.77
C PHE A 58 -22.57 -19.54 30.05
N ARG A 59 -21.52 -19.82 30.82
CA ARG A 59 -21.62 -20.44 32.15
C ARG A 59 -20.82 -19.65 33.16
N HIS A 60 -21.31 -19.56 34.40
CA HIS A 60 -20.66 -18.90 35.50
C HIS A 60 -20.39 -19.88 36.65
N GLU A 61 -19.14 -19.86 37.12
CA GLU A 61 -18.69 -20.59 38.32
C GLU A 61 -18.32 -19.57 39.40
N ARG A 62 -18.98 -19.71 40.57
CA ARG A 62 -18.78 -18.79 41.70
C ARG A 62 -17.58 -19.19 42.57
N ARG A 63 -16.43 -19.30 41.94
CA ARG A 63 -15.15 -19.70 42.57
C ARG A 63 -13.98 -19.20 41.74
N ASP A 64 -12.77 -19.32 42.31
CA ASP A 64 -11.55 -19.16 41.51
C ASP A 64 -11.32 -20.39 40.63
N PRO A 65 -10.69 -20.23 39.43
CA PRO A 65 -10.45 -21.35 38.53
C PRO A 65 -9.34 -22.28 39.07
N ALA A 66 -9.46 -23.54 38.72
CA ALA A 66 -8.45 -24.58 38.97
C ALA A 66 -7.80 -25.01 37.62
N PRO A 67 -6.62 -25.65 37.62
CA PRO A 67 -5.92 -26.09 36.41
C PRO A 67 -6.79 -26.88 35.41
N ALA A 68 -7.70 -27.73 35.92
CA ALA A 68 -8.58 -28.54 35.09
C ALA A 68 -9.61 -27.72 34.26
N ASP A 69 -9.96 -26.50 34.72
CA ASP A 69 -10.93 -25.65 34.07
C ASP A 69 -10.43 -25.06 32.74
N PHE A 70 -9.13 -25.11 32.49
CA PHE A 70 -8.50 -24.61 31.27
C PHE A 70 -8.33 -25.69 30.20
N ALA A 71 -8.66 -26.94 30.52
CA ALA A 71 -8.51 -28.05 29.57
C ALA A 71 -9.29 -27.82 28.28
N GLY A 72 -8.62 -27.80 27.12
CA GLY A 72 -9.23 -27.57 25.83
C GLY A 72 -9.64 -26.12 25.53
N SER A 73 -9.33 -25.17 26.44
CA SER A 73 -9.61 -23.76 26.19
C SER A 73 -8.66 -23.17 25.14
N THR A 74 -9.25 -22.43 24.18
CA THR A 74 -8.49 -21.73 23.13
C THR A 74 -7.97 -20.37 23.63
N LEU A 75 -8.81 -19.63 24.36
CA LEU A 75 -8.50 -18.30 24.87
C LEU A 75 -8.80 -18.21 26.36
N CYS A 76 -7.98 -17.42 27.06
CA CYS A 76 -8.24 -17.01 28.44
C CYS A 76 -8.11 -15.49 28.55
N PHE A 77 -9.16 -14.84 29.06
CA PHE A 77 -9.16 -13.43 29.43
C PHE A 77 -9.15 -13.30 30.95
N VAL A 78 -8.21 -12.53 31.44
CA VAL A 78 -8.06 -12.22 32.86
C VAL A 78 -8.34 -10.73 33.07
N ALA A 79 -9.39 -10.40 33.78
CA ALA A 79 -9.83 -9.05 34.08
C ALA A 79 -10.13 -8.89 35.58
N THR A 80 -9.08 -9.03 36.38
CA THR A 80 -9.07 -8.85 37.85
C THR A 80 -7.99 -7.86 38.25
N GLU A 81 -8.19 -7.15 39.35
CA GLU A 81 -7.19 -6.28 39.96
C GLU A 81 -6.25 -7.06 40.90
N ASP A 82 -6.57 -8.31 41.21
CA ASP A 82 -5.75 -9.21 42.05
C ASP A 82 -4.58 -9.76 41.21
N GLN A 83 -3.39 -9.15 41.34
CA GLN A 83 -2.21 -9.52 40.58
C GLN A 83 -1.75 -10.97 40.84
N PRO A 84 -1.67 -11.47 42.08
CA PRO A 84 -1.37 -12.88 42.37
C PRO A 84 -2.32 -13.85 41.66
N LEU A 85 -3.61 -13.57 41.67
CA LEU A 85 -4.62 -14.38 40.96
C LEU A 85 -4.38 -14.32 39.43
N ALA A 86 -4.10 -13.14 38.88
CA ALA A 86 -3.85 -12.99 37.47
C ALA A 86 -2.63 -13.77 36.98
N GLU A 87 -1.52 -13.76 37.78
CA GLU A 87 -0.32 -14.52 37.49
C GLU A 87 -0.54 -16.04 37.59
N ALA A 88 -1.29 -16.49 38.59
CA ALA A 88 -1.63 -17.90 38.75
C ALA A 88 -2.52 -18.39 37.60
N VAL A 89 -3.56 -17.63 37.25
CA VAL A 89 -4.49 -17.94 36.12
C VAL A 89 -3.71 -17.99 34.79
N ARG A 90 -2.83 -17.02 34.55
CA ARG A 90 -1.98 -17.01 33.36
C ARG A 90 -1.12 -18.29 33.26
N ALA A 91 -0.50 -18.68 34.38
CA ALA A 91 0.33 -19.89 34.42
C ALA A 91 -0.49 -21.15 34.12
N MET A 92 -1.67 -21.30 34.74
CA MET A 92 -2.58 -22.42 34.49
C MET A 92 -3.09 -22.48 33.06
N ALA A 93 -3.55 -21.35 32.51
CA ALA A 93 -4.04 -21.27 31.15
C ALA A 93 -2.95 -21.59 30.10
N LYS A 94 -1.73 -21.08 30.30
CA LYS A 94 -0.59 -21.40 29.43
C LYS A 94 -0.18 -22.86 29.50
N ALA A 95 -0.19 -23.45 30.67
CA ALA A 95 0.10 -24.89 30.84
C ALA A 95 -0.92 -25.76 30.09
N ALA A 96 -2.18 -25.30 29.96
CA ALA A 96 -3.22 -25.94 29.17
C ALA A 96 -3.16 -25.61 27.66
N GLY A 97 -2.24 -24.76 27.21
CA GLY A 97 -2.08 -24.37 25.79
C GLY A 97 -2.99 -23.23 25.34
N ALA A 98 -3.72 -22.56 26.24
CA ALA A 98 -4.55 -21.42 25.91
C ALA A 98 -3.73 -20.15 25.68
N LEU A 99 -4.14 -19.30 24.72
CA LEU A 99 -3.62 -17.95 24.58
C LEU A 99 -4.24 -17.04 25.64
N VAL A 100 -3.44 -16.23 26.28
CA VAL A 100 -3.84 -15.41 27.43
C VAL A 100 -3.80 -13.92 27.12
N ASN A 101 -4.84 -13.21 27.54
CA ASN A 101 -4.86 -11.76 27.58
C ASN A 101 -5.21 -11.30 29.00
N VAL A 102 -4.31 -10.55 29.63
CA VAL A 102 -4.52 -9.97 30.96
C VAL A 102 -4.77 -8.47 30.80
N ALA A 103 -5.93 -8.02 31.24
CA ALA A 103 -6.32 -6.63 31.13
C ALA A 103 -5.33 -5.72 31.87
N ASP A 104 -4.97 -4.60 31.27
CA ASP A 104 -4.06 -3.58 31.77
C ASP A 104 -2.60 -4.01 32.00
N TRP A 105 -2.26 -5.29 31.72
CA TRP A 105 -0.88 -5.81 31.86
C TRP A 105 -0.33 -6.37 30.53
N PRO A 106 0.10 -5.50 29.60
CA PRO A 106 0.54 -5.91 28.26
C PRO A 106 1.68 -6.95 28.25
N LYS A 107 2.59 -6.90 29.22
CA LYS A 107 3.70 -7.86 29.34
C LYS A 107 3.25 -9.30 29.68
N MET A 108 2.02 -9.46 30.15
CA MET A 108 1.44 -10.75 30.49
C MET A 108 0.53 -11.31 29.38
N CYS A 109 0.41 -10.61 28.26
CA CYS A 109 -0.47 -10.97 27.15
C CYS A 109 0.26 -11.72 26.04
N ASP A 110 -0.35 -12.79 25.53
CA ASP A 110 0.10 -13.47 24.31
C ASP A 110 -0.51 -12.81 23.04
N PHE A 111 -1.58 -12.06 23.20
CA PHE A 111 -2.24 -11.31 22.14
C PHE A 111 -2.88 -10.02 22.67
N ILE A 112 -3.16 -9.09 21.79
CA ILE A 112 -3.80 -7.81 22.10
C ILE A 112 -5.21 -7.73 21.52
N MET A 113 -6.08 -6.98 22.20
CA MET A 113 -7.43 -6.71 21.69
C MET A 113 -7.43 -5.43 20.87
N PRO A 114 -7.80 -5.51 19.58
CA PRO A 114 -7.90 -4.34 18.71
C PRO A 114 -9.18 -3.54 18.99
N SER A 115 -9.25 -2.33 18.43
CA SER A 115 -10.52 -1.62 18.24
C SER A 115 -11.27 -2.27 17.08
N ILE A 116 -12.52 -2.68 17.31
CA ILE A 116 -13.32 -3.46 16.34
C ILE A 116 -14.44 -2.60 15.76
N VAL A 117 -14.56 -2.60 14.43
CA VAL A 117 -15.75 -2.17 13.70
C VAL A 117 -16.44 -3.43 13.18
N ASP A 118 -17.58 -3.74 13.78
CA ASP A 118 -18.37 -4.93 13.45
C ASP A 118 -19.52 -4.56 12.51
N ARG A 119 -19.49 -5.10 11.31
CA ARG A 119 -20.50 -5.04 10.27
C ARG A 119 -20.75 -6.45 9.74
N SER A 120 -20.84 -7.42 10.66
CA SER A 120 -20.89 -8.85 10.32
C SER A 120 -21.75 -9.14 9.07
N PRO A 121 -21.21 -9.97 8.14
CA PRO A 121 -19.95 -10.74 8.24
C PRO A 121 -18.66 -9.94 7.94
N LEU A 122 -18.73 -8.63 7.67
CA LEU A 122 -17.57 -7.77 7.52
C LEU A 122 -17.09 -7.29 8.90
N VAL A 123 -15.83 -7.57 9.25
CA VAL A 123 -15.21 -7.13 10.50
C VAL A 123 -13.90 -6.43 10.20
N ILE A 124 -13.65 -5.27 10.83
CA ILE A 124 -12.41 -4.52 10.72
C ILE A 124 -11.79 -4.38 12.11
N ALA A 125 -10.51 -4.69 12.22
CA ALA A 125 -9.75 -4.59 13.46
C ALA A 125 -8.61 -3.57 13.31
N VAL A 126 -8.49 -2.64 14.26
CA VAL A 126 -7.44 -1.60 14.29
C VAL A 126 -6.61 -1.77 15.53
N SER A 127 -5.31 -1.96 15.37
CA SER A 127 -4.33 -2.02 16.45
C SER A 127 -3.25 -0.96 16.26
N THR A 128 -2.78 -0.39 17.36
CA THR A 128 -1.60 0.49 17.41
C THR A 128 -0.43 -0.20 18.13
N SER A 129 -0.48 -1.51 18.32
CA SER A 129 0.51 -2.30 19.08
C SER A 129 0.79 -1.73 20.49
N GLY A 130 -0.24 -1.13 21.11
CA GLY A 130 -0.13 -0.51 22.43
C GLY A 130 0.39 0.94 22.41
N ALA A 131 0.78 1.49 21.25
CA ALA A 131 1.37 2.83 21.18
C ALA A 131 0.38 3.96 21.56
N SER A 132 -0.90 3.86 21.17
CA SER A 132 -1.90 4.88 21.51
C SER A 132 -3.34 4.33 21.41
N PRO A 133 -3.99 4.04 22.53
CA PRO A 133 -5.41 3.67 22.54
C PRO A 133 -6.33 4.77 21.95
N ILE A 134 -5.95 6.04 22.12
CA ILE A 134 -6.69 7.20 21.59
C ILE A 134 -6.68 7.18 20.05
N LEU A 135 -5.51 6.95 19.45
CA LEU A 135 -5.38 6.84 18.00
C LEU A 135 -6.20 5.66 17.45
N GLY A 136 -6.15 4.51 18.10
CA GLY A 136 -6.95 3.34 17.74
C GLY A 136 -8.45 3.64 17.73
N ARG A 137 -8.96 4.32 18.78
CA ARG A 137 -10.37 4.74 18.89
C ARG A 137 -10.75 5.78 17.84
N MET A 138 -9.90 6.77 17.59
CA MET A 138 -10.13 7.79 16.56
C MET A 138 -10.25 7.17 15.16
N LEU A 139 -9.35 6.25 14.82
CA LEU A 139 -9.40 5.53 13.54
C LEU A 139 -10.64 4.65 13.44
N LYS A 140 -11.03 3.95 14.53
CA LYS A 140 -12.29 3.19 14.60
C LYS A 140 -13.48 4.10 14.26
N THR A 141 -13.61 5.26 14.90
CA THR A 141 -14.72 6.19 14.66
C THR A 141 -14.76 6.66 13.21
N ARG A 142 -13.61 6.98 12.60
CA ARG A 142 -13.55 7.32 11.16
C ARG A 142 -14.01 6.17 10.27
N LEU A 143 -13.57 4.95 10.57
CA LEU A 143 -13.98 3.76 9.82
C LEU A 143 -15.47 3.46 9.97
N GLU A 144 -16.06 3.68 11.14
CA GLU A 144 -17.52 3.54 11.36
C GLU A 144 -18.33 4.52 10.51
N THR A 145 -17.80 5.72 10.27
CA THR A 145 -18.43 6.72 9.39
C THR A 145 -18.32 6.32 7.91
N LEU A 146 -17.16 5.79 7.51
CA LEU A 146 -16.88 5.42 6.12
C LEU A 146 -17.56 4.09 5.73
N ILE A 147 -17.80 3.21 6.69
CA ILE A 147 -18.31 1.85 6.47
C ILE A 147 -19.57 1.65 7.31
N PRO A 148 -20.72 2.14 6.84
CA PRO A 148 -22.00 1.95 7.51
C PRO A 148 -22.44 0.49 7.54
N SER A 149 -23.44 0.17 8.38
CA SER A 149 -23.96 -1.20 8.56
C SER A 149 -24.44 -1.86 7.26
N ALA A 150 -24.81 -1.07 6.27
CA ALA A 150 -25.21 -1.54 4.94
C ALA A 150 -24.16 -2.42 4.25
N TYR A 151 -22.87 -2.20 4.51
CA TYR A 151 -21.80 -3.07 3.97
C TYR A 151 -21.85 -4.50 4.51
N GLY A 152 -22.36 -4.71 5.73
CA GLY A 152 -22.61 -6.04 6.26
C GLY A 152 -23.67 -6.79 5.46
N ARG A 153 -24.76 -6.11 5.08
CA ARG A 153 -25.81 -6.69 4.22
C ARG A 153 -25.29 -7.05 2.84
N LEU A 154 -24.51 -6.14 2.22
CA LEU A 154 -23.86 -6.41 0.93
C LEU A 154 -22.93 -7.63 1.02
N ALA A 155 -22.12 -7.73 2.07
CA ALA A 155 -21.24 -8.89 2.28
C ALA A 155 -22.05 -10.18 2.53
N GLY A 156 -23.18 -10.11 3.24
CA GLY A 156 -24.11 -11.21 3.42
C GLY A 156 -24.69 -11.71 2.09
N LEU A 157 -25.16 -10.78 1.24
CA LEU A 157 -25.65 -11.08 -0.10
C LEU A 157 -24.59 -11.78 -0.95
N MET A 158 -23.36 -11.25 -0.97
CA MET A 158 -22.24 -11.87 -1.71
C MET A 158 -21.93 -13.29 -1.19
N SER A 159 -21.96 -13.48 0.13
CA SER A 159 -21.75 -14.78 0.76
C SER A 159 -22.82 -15.80 0.33
N ALA A 160 -24.09 -15.41 0.32
CA ALA A 160 -25.20 -16.27 -0.11
C ALA A 160 -25.09 -16.72 -1.58
N PHE A 161 -24.59 -15.86 -2.45
CA PHE A 161 -24.43 -16.16 -3.88
C PHE A 161 -23.09 -16.78 -4.24
N ARG A 162 -22.13 -16.89 -3.32
CA ARG A 162 -20.75 -17.33 -3.60
C ARG A 162 -20.68 -18.69 -4.29
N ALA A 163 -21.43 -19.67 -3.81
CA ALA A 163 -21.48 -21.03 -4.38
C ALA A 163 -22.09 -21.03 -5.79
N ARG A 164 -23.19 -20.29 -6.01
CA ARG A 164 -23.86 -20.17 -7.31
C ARG A 164 -22.96 -19.52 -8.33
N VAL A 165 -22.28 -18.43 -7.97
CA VAL A 165 -21.32 -17.74 -8.84
C VAL A 165 -20.11 -18.64 -9.15
N ALA A 166 -19.62 -19.43 -8.19
CA ALA A 166 -18.50 -20.36 -8.41
C ALA A 166 -18.89 -21.51 -9.36
N ALA A 167 -20.14 -21.96 -9.33
CA ALA A 167 -20.64 -22.96 -10.26
C ALA A 167 -20.85 -22.40 -11.67
N ALA A 168 -21.39 -21.17 -11.80
CA ALA A 168 -21.64 -20.52 -13.07
C ALA A 168 -20.34 -20.03 -13.77
N ILE A 169 -19.35 -19.60 -13.00
CA ILE A 169 -18.10 -19.01 -13.52
C ILE A 169 -16.91 -19.82 -12.98
N SER A 170 -16.43 -20.78 -13.75
CA SER A 170 -15.33 -21.67 -13.35
C SER A 170 -13.97 -20.95 -13.26
N ASP A 171 -13.71 -19.99 -14.15
CA ASP A 171 -12.45 -19.23 -14.18
C ASP A 171 -12.34 -18.23 -13.01
N PRO A 172 -11.28 -18.29 -12.17
CA PRO A 172 -11.11 -17.40 -11.02
C PRO A 172 -10.99 -15.92 -11.38
N THR A 173 -10.37 -15.60 -12.52
CA THR A 173 -10.19 -14.21 -12.99
C THR A 173 -11.54 -13.63 -13.40
N MET A 174 -12.36 -14.43 -14.07
CA MET A 174 -13.70 -14.06 -14.48
C MET A 174 -14.63 -13.88 -13.28
N ARG A 175 -14.59 -14.79 -12.29
CA ARG A 175 -15.33 -14.63 -11.04
C ARG A 175 -15.00 -13.34 -10.31
N ARG A 176 -13.72 -12.98 -10.27
CA ARG A 176 -13.31 -11.71 -9.68
C ARG A 176 -13.90 -10.52 -10.43
N ARG A 177 -13.79 -10.49 -11.77
CA ARG A 177 -14.36 -9.42 -12.60
C ARG A 177 -15.88 -9.30 -12.41
N PHE A 178 -16.56 -10.43 -12.30
CA PHE A 178 -17.97 -10.46 -11.96
C PHE A 178 -18.25 -9.74 -10.65
N TRP A 179 -17.51 -10.09 -9.58
CA TRP A 179 -17.69 -9.46 -8.28
C TRP A 179 -17.30 -7.96 -8.27
N GLU A 180 -16.28 -7.58 -9.02
CA GLU A 180 -15.91 -6.17 -9.22
C GLU A 180 -17.08 -5.40 -9.87
N THR A 181 -17.71 -5.95 -10.90
CA THR A 181 -18.89 -5.35 -11.54
C THR A 181 -20.06 -5.23 -10.58
N VAL A 182 -20.32 -6.25 -9.78
CA VAL A 182 -21.37 -6.24 -8.74
C VAL A 182 -21.12 -5.14 -7.71
N LEU A 183 -19.88 -5.00 -7.24
CA LEU A 183 -19.49 -4.03 -6.21
C LEU A 183 -19.45 -2.58 -6.70
N GLU A 184 -19.19 -2.35 -7.98
CA GLU A 184 -19.15 -1.02 -8.57
C GLU A 184 -20.46 -0.61 -9.28
N GLY A 185 -21.49 -1.48 -9.23
CA GLY A 185 -22.71 -1.33 -10.01
C GLY A 185 -24.00 -1.19 -9.17
N PRO A 186 -25.15 -1.15 -9.85
CA PRO A 186 -26.45 -0.91 -9.23
C PRO A 186 -26.87 -1.98 -8.21
N ILE A 187 -26.29 -3.17 -8.27
CA ILE A 187 -26.56 -4.24 -7.29
C ILE A 187 -26.04 -3.83 -5.91
N ALA A 188 -24.81 -3.31 -5.84
CA ALA A 188 -24.27 -2.80 -4.59
C ALA A 188 -25.05 -1.58 -4.09
N GLU A 189 -25.42 -0.65 -4.98
CA GLU A 189 -26.25 0.51 -4.62
C GLU A 189 -27.58 0.10 -4.01
N ALA A 190 -28.27 -0.88 -4.60
CA ALA A 190 -29.53 -1.40 -4.07
C ALA A 190 -29.34 -2.04 -2.69
N ALA A 191 -28.29 -2.85 -2.50
CA ALA A 191 -27.97 -3.47 -1.21
C ALA A 191 -27.64 -2.42 -0.14
N LEU A 192 -26.87 -1.39 -0.49
CA LEU A 192 -26.51 -0.30 0.39
C LEU A 192 -27.72 0.59 0.76
N ALA A 193 -28.68 0.73 -0.15
CA ALA A 193 -29.95 1.43 0.08
C ALA A 193 -30.99 0.59 0.85
N SER A 194 -30.61 -0.56 1.41
CA SER A 194 -31.50 -1.47 2.17
C SER A 194 -32.59 -2.14 1.34
N ASN A 195 -32.41 -2.25 0.03
CA ASN A 195 -33.31 -2.98 -0.86
C ASN A 195 -32.70 -4.35 -1.22
N GLU A 196 -32.63 -5.23 -0.23
CA GLU A 196 -31.98 -6.54 -0.34
C GLU A 196 -32.65 -7.46 -1.36
N GLU A 197 -33.98 -7.42 -1.42
CA GLU A 197 -34.74 -8.26 -2.37
C GLU A 197 -34.47 -7.86 -3.82
N ALA A 198 -34.48 -6.57 -4.12
CA ALA A 198 -34.11 -6.08 -5.46
C ALA A 198 -32.63 -6.37 -5.78
N ALA A 199 -31.72 -6.19 -4.82
CA ALA A 199 -30.32 -6.51 -5.00
C ALA A 199 -30.11 -8.00 -5.29
N ALA A 200 -30.78 -8.90 -4.57
CA ALA A 200 -30.72 -10.34 -4.78
C ALA A 200 -31.29 -10.75 -6.15
N ALA A 201 -32.42 -10.17 -6.56
CA ALA A 201 -33.03 -10.43 -7.85
C ALA A 201 -32.15 -9.92 -9.01
N HIS A 202 -31.50 -8.76 -8.86
CA HIS A 202 -30.55 -8.24 -9.84
C HIS A 202 -29.30 -9.11 -9.93
N LEU A 203 -28.75 -9.54 -8.78
CA LEU A 203 -27.58 -10.42 -8.75
C LEU A 203 -27.87 -11.78 -9.41
N ALA A 204 -29.06 -12.35 -9.17
CA ALA A 204 -29.46 -13.59 -9.79
C ALA A 204 -29.49 -13.50 -11.32
N ARG A 205 -30.08 -12.42 -11.85
CA ARG A 205 -30.13 -12.14 -13.30
C ARG A 205 -28.73 -11.90 -13.87
N GLU A 206 -27.89 -11.17 -13.18
CA GLU A 206 -26.51 -10.90 -13.64
C GLU A 206 -25.69 -12.19 -13.73
N VAL A 207 -25.85 -13.14 -12.79
CA VAL A 207 -25.22 -14.46 -12.86
C VAL A 207 -25.65 -15.21 -14.12
N GLU A 208 -26.95 -15.24 -14.43
CA GLU A 208 -27.51 -15.90 -15.61
C GLU A 208 -27.00 -15.27 -16.92
N GLN A 209 -26.97 -13.93 -16.97
CA GLN A 209 -26.41 -13.21 -18.13
C GLN A 209 -24.92 -13.47 -18.33
N TRP A 210 -24.17 -13.55 -17.25
CA TRP A 210 -22.73 -13.82 -17.29
C TRP A 210 -22.44 -15.25 -17.78
N GLU A 211 -23.25 -16.22 -17.36
CA GLU A 211 -23.18 -17.60 -17.84
C GLU A 211 -23.48 -17.70 -19.34
N ALA A 212 -24.42 -16.89 -19.83
CA ALA A 212 -24.74 -16.80 -21.26
C ALA A 212 -23.67 -16.12 -22.11
N ARG A 213 -22.83 -15.25 -21.51
CA ARG A 213 -21.71 -14.56 -22.17
C ARG A 213 -20.52 -15.52 -22.33
N ARG A 214 -20.49 -16.31 -23.41
CA ARG A 214 -19.37 -17.23 -23.71
C ARG A 214 -18.06 -16.58 -24.12
N ALA A 215 -18.01 -15.27 -24.30
CA ALA A 215 -16.81 -14.56 -24.73
C ALA A 215 -15.91 -14.25 -23.53
N SER A 216 -14.66 -14.66 -23.59
CA SER A 216 -13.62 -14.12 -22.71
C SER A 216 -13.55 -12.61 -22.92
N PRO A 217 -13.58 -11.78 -21.88
CA PRO A 217 -13.43 -10.34 -22.06
C PRO A 217 -12.06 -10.07 -22.67
N GLU A 218 -12.03 -9.11 -23.58
CA GLU A 218 -10.77 -8.60 -24.10
C GLU A 218 -9.90 -8.11 -22.95
N GLY A 219 -8.62 -8.47 -22.98
CA GLY A 219 -7.64 -7.92 -22.05
C GLY A 219 -7.30 -6.49 -22.45
N GLU A 220 -6.74 -5.75 -21.53
CA GLU A 220 -6.30 -4.37 -21.73
C GLU A 220 -4.97 -4.12 -21.03
N VAL A 221 -4.27 -3.07 -21.46
CA VAL A 221 -3.00 -2.65 -20.85
C VAL A 221 -3.16 -1.29 -20.19
N TYR A 222 -2.71 -1.18 -18.96
CA TYR A 222 -2.60 0.07 -18.22
C TYR A 222 -1.12 0.49 -18.17
N LEU A 223 -0.76 1.54 -18.89
CA LEU A 223 0.55 2.16 -18.81
C LEU A 223 0.52 3.25 -17.73
N VAL A 224 1.16 3.00 -16.60
CA VAL A 224 0.97 3.80 -15.38
C VAL A 224 2.30 4.33 -14.84
N GLY A 225 2.35 5.62 -14.55
CA GLY A 225 3.44 6.25 -13.83
C GLY A 225 3.37 5.96 -12.34
N ALA A 226 4.47 5.39 -11.80
CA ALA A 226 4.62 5.09 -10.38
C ALA A 226 5.03 6.30 -9.52
N GLY A 227 5.28 7.45 -10.16
CA GLY A 227 5.86 8.59 -9.47
C GLY A 227 7.36 8.39 -9.16
N PRO A 228 8.00 9.37 -8.48
CA PRO A 228 9.45 9.39 -8.26
C PRO A 228 9.92 8.48 -7.11
N GLY A 229 9.01 7.90 -6.31
CA GLY A 229 9.37 6.97 -5.24
C GLY A 229 8.51 7.05 -3.98
N ASP A 230 8.01 8.23 -3.63
CA ASP A 230 7.06 8.39 -2.52
C ASP A 230 5.67 7.85 -2.93
N PRO A 231 5.10 6.88 -2.18
CA PRO A 231 3.76 6.36 -2.45
C PRO A 231 2.65 7.42 -2.44
N ASP A 232 2.79 8.48 -1.65
CA ASP A 232 1.81 9.56 -1.56
C ASP A 232 1.75 10.43 -2.82
N LEU A 233 2.73 10.28 -3.73
CA LEU A 233 2.77 10.92 -5.05
C LEU A 233 2.14 10.08 -6.16
N VAL A 234 1.62 8.91 -5.83
CA VAL A 234 0.85 8.09 -6.77
C VAL A 234 -0.53 8.72 -6.98
N THR A 235 -0.96 8.84 -8.24
CA THR A 235 -2.28 9.39 -8.53
C THR A 235 -3.39 8.43 -8.11
N PHE A 236 -4.55 8.94 -7.72
CA PHE A 236 -5.73 8.11 -7.40
C PHE A 236 -6.14 7.19 -8.55
N ARG A 237 -5.96 7.63 -9.79
CA ARG A 237 -6.22 6.80 -10.97
C ARG A 237 -5.24 5.65 -11.06
N ALA A 238 -3.95 5.91 -10.85
CA ALA A 238 -2.91 4.89 -10.81
C ALA A 238 -3.24 3.82 -9.76
N LEU A 239 -3.57 4.25 -8.53
CA LEU A 239 -3.95 3.34 -7.45
C LEU A 239 -5.13 2.43 -7.83
N ARG A 240 -6.20 2.99 -8.43
CA ARG A 240 -7.35 2.18 -8.90
C ARG A 240 -6.95 1.16 -9.96
N LEU A 241 -6.10 1.54 -10.93
CA LEU A 241 -5.62 0.63 -11.96
C LEU A 241 -4.70 -0.47 -11.39
N MET A 242 -3.86 -0.13 -10.42
CA MET A 242 -3.01 -1.09 -9.69
C MET A 242 -3.84 -2.14 -8.94
N GLN A 243 -5.00 -1.76 -8.40
CA GLN A 243 -5.92 -2.68 -7.72
C GLN A 243 -6.72 -3.57 -8.68
N LYS A 244 -6.90 -3.15 -9.96
CA LYS A 244 -7.64 -3.90 -10.98
C LYS A 244 -6.77 -4.88 -11.80
N ALA A 245 -5.45 -4.73 -11.74
CA ALA A 245 -4.52 -5.50 -12.56
C ALA A 245 -4.48 -7.00 -12.23
N ASP A 246 -4.42 -7.85 -13.25
CA ASP A 246 -4.18 -9.29 -13.13
C ASP A 246 -2.68 -9.59 -13.08
N VAL A 247 -1.90 -8.83 -13.84
CA VAL A 247 -0.45 -8.95 -14.00
C VAL A 247 0.18 -7.56 -13.96
N VAL A 248 1.30 -7.42 -13.28
CA VAL A 248 2.11 -6.20 -13.26
C VAL A 248 3.50 -6.46 -13.83
N LEU A 249 3.88 -5.69 -14.85
CA LEU A 249 5.24 -5.62 -15.38
C LEU A 249 5.91 -4.37 -14.81
N TYR A 250 7.03 -4.54 -14.13
CA TYR A 250 7.74 -3.44 -13.45
C TYR A 250 9.26 -3.57 -13.58
N ASP A 251 9.96 -2.47 -13.35
CA ASP A 251 11.42 -2.39 -13.41
C ASP A 251 12.01 -1.84 -12.10
N ARG A 252 13.35 -1.73 -12.04
CA ARG A 252 14.12 -1.30 -10.88
C ARG A 252 13.79 0.12 -10.39
N LEU A 253 13.23 0.98 -11.25
CA LEU A 253 12.92 2.37 -10.89
C LEU A 253 11.65 2.48 -10.04
N THR A 254 10.80 1.45 -10.06
CA THR A 254 9.60 1.38 -9.21
C THR A 254 9.99 1.09 -7.77
N ASP A 255 9.61 1.97 -6.85
CA ASP A 255 9.87 1.78 -5.40
C ASP A 255 9.03 0.63 -4.84
N GLU A 256 9.61 -0.16 -3.91
CA GLU A 256 8.93 -1.29 -3.29
C GLU A 256 7.66 -0.88 -2.54
N ARG A 257 7.66 0.31 -1.90
CA ARG A 257 6.48 0.86 -1.21
C ARG A 257 5.33 1.11 -2.18
N VAL A 258 5.64 1.56 -3.41
CA VAL A 258 4.65 1.72 -4.48
C VAL A 258 4.18 0.36 -4.99
N MET A 259 5.10 -0.62 -5.15
CA MET A 259 4.74 -1.99 -5.52
C MET A 259 3.80 -2.66 -4.50
N ASN A 260 3.88 -2.27 -3.22
CA ASN A 260 2.98 -2.77 -2.18
C ASN A 260 1.55 -2.22 -2.28
N LEU A 261 1.32 -1.19 -3.10
CA LEU A 261 -0.02 -0.71 -3.47
C LEU A 261 -0.67 -1.53 -4.58
N VAL A 262 0.10 -2.35 -5.30
CA VAL A 262 -0.45 -3.29 -6.28
C VAL A 262 -1.19 -4.39 -5.55
N ARG A 263 -2.32 -4.81 -6.10
CA ARG A 263 -3.11 -5.91 -5.56
C ARG A 263 -2.24 -7.14 -5.26
N ARG A 264 -2.45 -7.75 -4.09
CA ARG A 264 -1.57 -8.81 -3.56
C ARG A 264 -1.54 -10.05 -4.46
N GLU A 265 -2.67 -10.39 -5.09
CA GLU A 265 -2.83 -11.57 -5.94
C GLU A 265 -2.41 -11.33 -7.40
N ALA A 266 -1.99 -10.11 -7.77
CA ALA A 266 -1.48 -9.84 -9.11
C ALA A 266 -0.16 -10.58 -9.34
N GLU A 267 -0.05 -11.24 -10.49
CA GLU A 267 1.21 -11.82 -10.95
C GLU A 267 2.25 -10.70 -11.15
N ARG A 268 3.46 -10.85 -10.59
CA ARG A 268 4.51 -9.82 -10.67
C ARG A 268 5.63 -10.28 -11.60
N ILE A 269 5.84 -9.56 -12.70
CA ILE A 269 6.87 -9.85 -13.71
C ILE A 269 7.88 -8.70 -13.70
N TYR A 270 9.11 -9.00 -13.28
CA TYR A 270 10.20 -8.06 -13.34
C TYR A 270 10.80 -8.04 -14.75
N VAL A 271 10.82 -6.86 -15.39
CA VAL A 271 11.33 -6.65 -16.76
C VAL A 271 12.56 -5.75 -16.82
N GLY A 272 13.15 -5.39 -15.67
CA GLY A 272 14.39 -4.60 -15.61
C GLY A 272 15.65 -5.44 -15.77
N LYS A 273 16.82 -4.79 -15.72
CA LYS A 273 18.15 -5.44 -15.76
C LYS A 273 18.33 -6.34 -14.53
N ARG A 274 18.71 -7.58 -14.76
CA ARG A 274 19.19 -8.51 -13.71
C ARG A 274 20.72 -8.43 -13.59
N PRO A 275 21.30 -8.67 -12.39
CA PRO A 275 22.75 -8.60 -12.20
C PRO A 275 23.56 -9.48 -13.16
N ASP A 276 23.03 -10.63 -13.52
CA ASP A 276 23.74 -11.68 -14.28
C ASP A 276 23.18 -11.89 -15.70
N ASN A 277 22.32 -11.01 -16.21
CA ASN A 277 21.71 -11.23 -17.51
C ASN A 277 21.53 -9.93 -18.29
N HIS A 278 21.47 -10.07 -19.63
CA HIS A 278 21.19 -8.96 -20.53
C HIS A 278 19.86 -8.27 -20.20
N GLU A 279 19.80 -6.99 -20.51
CA GLU A 279 18.57 -6.20 -20.46
C GLU A 279 17.51 -6.87 -21.34
N VAL A 280 16.29 -7.03 -20.84
CA VAL A 280 15.18 -7.49 -21.69
C VAL A 280 14.98 -6.43 -22.77
N PRO A 281 15.12 -6.77 -24.07
CA PRO A 281 14.91 -5.83 -25.15
C PRO A 281 13.51 -5.18 -25.07
N GLN A 282 13.41 -3.91 -25.45
CA GLN A 282 12.14 -3.19 -25.37
C GLN A 282 11.05 -3.87 -26.21
N GLU A 283 11.44 -4.44 -27.35
CA GLU A 283 10.54 -5.19 -28.24
C GLU A 283 9.96 -6.41 -27.56
N GLU A 284 10.73 -7.10 -26.73
CA GLU A 284 10.26 -8.27 -25.96
C GLU A 284 9.28 -7.85 -24.87
N ILE A 285 9.51 -6.69 -24.21
CA ILE A 285 8.56 -6.14 -23.23
C ILE A 285 7.24 -5.81 -23.92
N SER A 286 7.27 -5.12 -25.06
CA SER A 286 6.09 -4.76 -25.84
C SER A 286 5.33 -6.01 -26.33
N ALA A 287 6.06 -7.02 -26.83
CA ALA A 287 5.46 -8.29 -27.25
C ALA A 287 4.83 -9.06 -26.06
N LEU A 288 5.44 -8.97 -24.87
CA LEU A 288 4.88 -9.59 -23.65
C LEU A 288 3.59 -8.90 -23.22
N LEU A 289 3.50 -7.56 -23.27
CA LEU A 289 2.28 -6.81 -23.01
C LEU A 289 1.14 -7.24 -23.94
N VAL A 290 1.40 -7.30 -25.26
CA VAL A 290 0.44 -7.75 -26.27
C VAL A 290 -0.03 -9.18 -25.98
N ARG A 291 0.90 -10.12 -25.75
CA ARG A 291 0.58 -11.52 -25.50
C ARG A 291 -0.31 -11.70 -24.27
N LEU A 292 0.00 -11.03 -23.17
CA LEU A 292 -0.77 -11.13 -21.93
C LEU A 292 -2.17 -10.51 -22.08
N ALA A 293 -2.28 -9.38 -22.77
CA ALA A 293 -3.57 -8.77 -23.08
C ALA A 293 -4.44 -9.65 -23.97
N LYS A 294 -3.86 -10.27 -25.02
CA LYS A 294 -4.58 -11.22 -25.89
C LYS A 294 -5.03 -12.49 -25.17
N GLN A 295 -4.43 -12.81 -24.01
CA GLN A 295 -4.91 -13.85 -23.10
C GLN A 295 -6.08 -13.39 -22.21
N GLY A 296 -6.62 -12.19 -22.46
CA GLY A 296 -7.72 -11.63 -21.70
C GLY A 296 -7.31 -11.01 -20.36
N LYS A 297 -5.99 -10.84 -20.07
CA LYS A 297 -5.51 -10.27 -18.80
C LYS A 297 -5.56 -8.73 -18.81
N ARG A 298 -5.86 -8.13 -17.66
CA ARG A 298 -5.62 -6.71 -17.39
C ARG A 298 -4.16 -6.53 -16.96
N VAL A 299 -3.34 -6.00 -17.85
CA VAL A 299 -1.90 -5.91 -17.70
C VAL A 299 -1.52 -4.51 -17.25
N LEU A 300 -0.91 -4.37 -16.08
CA LEU A 300 -0.34 -3.13 -15.59
C LEU A 300 1.14 -3.05 -15.99
N ARG A 301 1.52 -2.08 -16.81
CA ARG A 301 2.91 -1.68 -17.00
C ARG A 301 3.20 -0.51 -16.07
N LEU A 302 3.91 -0.76 -14.97
CA LEU A 302 4.24 0.22 -13.94
C LEU A 302 5.66 0.76 -14.18
N LYS A 303 5.80 2.07 -14.38
CA LYS A 303 7.05 2.74 -14.75
C LYS A 303 7.40 3.82 -13.74
N GLY A 304 8.65 3.88 -13.28
CA GLY A 304 9.12 4.95 -12.40
C GLY A 304 8.93 6.35 -13.03
N GLY A 305 8.51 7.32 -12.25
CA GLY A 305 8.19 8.66 -12.72
C GLY A 305 6.93 8.70 -13.58
N ASP A 306 7.04 9.27 -14.77
CA ASP A 306 6.00 9.35 -15.80
C ASP A 306 6.36 8.49 -17.01
N PRO A 307 5.40 7.74 -17.60
CA PRO A 307 5.68 6.82 -18.72
C PRO A 307 6.21 7.51 -19.97
N PHE A 308 5.80 8.76 -20.21
CA PHE A 308 6.15 9.52 -21.41
C PHE A 308 7.34 10.44 -21.27
N VAL A 309 7.93 10.56 -20.05
CA VAL A 309 9.12 11.36 -19.82
C VAL A 309 10.34 10.46 -19.70
N PHE A 310 11.07 10.28 -20.79
CA PHE A 310 12.25 9.39 -20.92
C PHE A 310 12.00 7.95 -20.49
N GLY A 311 10.74 7.51 -20.51
CA GLY A 311 10.31 6.19 -20.08
C GLY A 311 10.03 5.21 -21.22
N ARG A 312 10.20 5.60 -22.50
CA ARG A 312 9.88 4.79 -23.69
C ARG A 312 8.41 4.31 -23.75
N GLY A 313 7.51 4.96 -23.00
CA GLY A 313 6.10 4.58 -22.98
C GLY A 313 5.40 4.76 -24.32
N GLY A 314 5.86 5.71 -25.16
CA GLY A 314 5.36 5.88 -26.53
C GLY A 314 5.54 4.63 -27.37
N GLU A 315 6.73 4.02 -27.38
CA GLU A 315 7.06 2.80 -28.11
C GLU A 315 6.18 1.61 -27.68
N GLU A 316 5.91 1.49 -26.37
CA GLU A 316 5.03 0.45 -25.83
C GLU A 316 3.59 0.63 -26.33
N ILE A 317 3.07 1.87 -26.35
CA ILE A 317 1.72 2.19 -26.82
C ILE A 317 1.56 2.00 -28.33
N GLU A 318 2.54 2.42 -29.13
CA GLU A 318 2.56 2.20 -30.58
C GLU A 318 2.39 0.72 -30.91
N THR A 319 3.19 -0.15 -30.26
CA THR A 319 3.08 -1.60 -30.44
C THR A 319 1.69 -2.14 -30.04
N LEU A 320 1.11 -1.65 -28.93
CA LEU A 320 -0.23 -2.07 -28.52
C LEU A 320 -1.30 -1.66 -29.55
N ALA A 321 -1.23 -0.43 -30.05
CA ALA A 321 -2.13 0.08 -31.07
C ALA A 321 -2.06 -0.73 -32.39
N GLU A 322 -0.85 -1.04 -32.85
CA GLU A 322 -0.62 -1.86 -34.05
C GLU A 322 -1.25 -3.26 -33.94
N HIS A 323 -1.29 -3.80 -32.71
CA HIS A 323 -1.86 -5.12 -32.45
C HIS A 323 -3.35 -5.10 -32.04
N GLY A 324 -3.99 -3.92 -32.06
CA GLY A 324 -5.40 -3.74 -31.68
C GLY A 324 -5.70 -4.02 -30.22
N VAL A 325 -4.69 -3.88 -29.32
CA VAL A 325 -4.86 -4.10 -27.88
C VAL A 325 -5.38 -2.83 -27.22
N PRO A 326 -6.53 -2.85 -26.52
CA PRO A 326 -7.01 -1.71 -25.75
C PRO A 326 -6.00 -1.29 -24.67
N PHE A 327 -5.80 0.00 -24.49
CA PHE A 327 -4.90 0.52 -23.49
C PHE A 327 -5.39 1.83 -22.86
N GLN A 328 -4.88 2.11 -21.67
CA GLN A 328 -5.07 3.37 -20.98
C GLN A 328 -3.71 3.89 -20.48
N VAL A 329 -3.50 5.20 -20.61
CA VAL A 329 -2.32 5.86 -20.04
C VAL A 329 -2.71 6.64 -18.79
N CYS A 330 -1.98 6.43 -17.71
CA CYS A 330 -2.12 7.19 -16.47
C CYS A 330 -0.78 7.87 -16.17
N PRO A 331 -0.70 9.22 -16.26
CA PRO A 331 0.54 9.93 -15.95
C PRO A 331 0.94 9.78 -14.49
N GLY A 332 2.21 10.00 -14.21
CA GLY A 332 2.77 10.09 -12.87
C GLY A 332 3.59 11.37 -12.67
N VAL A 333 3.92 11.68 -11.42
CA VAL A 333 4.86 12.76 -11.14
C VAL A 333 6.24 12.35 -11.67
N THR A 334 6.73 13.06 -12.67
CA THR A 334 8.03 12.74 -13.27
C THR A 334 9.18 13.03 -12.30
N ALA A 335 10.29 12.32 -12.43
CA ALA A 335 11.40 12.38 -11.49
C ALA A 335 11.98 13.79 -11.28
N ALA A 336 12.04 14.61 -12.33
CA ALA A 336 12.54 15.99 -12.20
C ALA A 336 11.67 16.86 -11.31
N ILE A 337 10.34 16.72 -11.39
CA ILE A 337 9.40 17.47 -10.54
C ILE A 337 9.49 16.97 -9.10
N GLY A 338 9.54 15.67 -8.87
CA GLY A 338 9.69 15.11 -7.53
C GLY A 338 11.02 15.50 -6.90
N ALA A 339 12.12 15.38 -7.64
CA ALA A 339 13.46 15.77 -7.19
C ALA A 339 13.52 17.27 -6.81
N SER A 340 12.99 18.11 -7.65
CA SER A 340 12.91 19.55 -7.47
C SER A 340 12.15 19.90 -6.18
N ALA A 341 10.96 19.40 -6.02
CA ALA A 341 10.11 19.69 -4.86
C ALA A 341 10.73 19.21 -3.55
N TYR A 342 11.24 17.96 -3.50
CA TYR A 342 11.80 17.36 -2.30
C TYR A 342 13.25 17.83 -2.01
N ALA A 343 13.93 18.45 -2.98
CA ALA A 343 15.22 19.09 -2.75
C ALA A 343 15.10 20.58 -2.40
N GLY A 344 13.89 21.17 -2.40
CA GLY A 344 13.73 22.60 -2.19
C GLY A 344 14.36 23.47 -3.30
N ILE A 345 14.37 22.96 -4.55
CA ILE A 345 14.94 23.64 -5.72
C ILE A 345 13.83 23.82 -6.77
N PRO A 346 13.10 24.93 -6.80
CA PRO A 346 12.04 25.14 -7.78
C PRO A 346 12.59 25.16 -9.20
N LEU A 347 11.94 24.46 -10.15
CA LEU A 347 12.41 24.41 -11.54
C LEU A 347 12.21 25.76 -12.25
N THR A 348 11.27 26.57 -11.84
CA THR A 348 11.04 27.94 -12.34
C THR A 348 10.92 28.92 -11.17
N HIS A 349 11.38 30.15 -11.37
CA HIS A 349 11.27 31.23 -10.40
C HIS A 349 11.35 32.56 -11.11
N ARG A 350 10.51 33.55 -10.70
CA ARG A 350 10.44 34.85 -11.35
C ARG A 350 11.82 35.50 -11.54
N ASP A 351 12.69 35.42 -10.54
CA ASP A 351 13.99 36.11 -10.54
C ASP A 351 15.13 35.26 -11.06
N HIS A 352 14.96 33.90 -11.13
CA HIS A 352 16.04 32.98 -11.47
C HIS A 352 15.86 32.31 -12.82
N ALA A 353 14.66 31.77 -13.12
CA ALA A 353 14.45 30.98 -14.33
C ALA A 353 13.00 31.10 -14.84
N HIS A 354 12.84 31.52 -16.08
CA HIS A 354 11.55 31.64 -16.77
C HIS A 354 11.18 30.39 -17.57
N ALA A 355 12.15 29.52 -17.79
CA ALA A 355 11.95 28.27 -18.54
C ALA A 355 12.68 27.11 -17.83
N CYS A 356 12.18 25.90 -18.06
CA CYS A 356 12.83 24.67 -17.65
C CYS A 356 12.83 23.69 -18.81
N VAL A 357 13.97 23.08 -19.07
CA VAL A 357 14.13 22.06 -20.11
C VAL A 357 14.50 20.73 -19.47
N PHE A 358 13.84 19.65 -19.88
CA PHE A 358 14.19 18.29 -19.52
C PHE A 358 15.03 17.68 -20.64
N VAL A 359 16.19 17.16 -20.30
CA VAL A 359 17.09 16.49 -21.24
C VAL A 359 17.57 15.16 -20.65
N THR A 360 18.05 14.27 -21.52
CA THR A 360 18.70 13.03 -21.10
C THR A 360 20.23 13.15 -21.24
N GLY A 361 20.96 12.78 -20.20
CA GLY A 361 22.43 12.71 -20.22
C GLY A 361 22.98 11.42 -20.85
N HIS A 362 22.11 10.62 -21.48
CA HIS A 362 22.49 9.36 -22.12
C HIS A 362 21.82 9.26 -23.49
N GLY A 363 22.57 9.30 -24.57
CA GLY A 363 22.09 9.11 -25.93
C GLY A 363 22.08 7.63 -26.34
N LYS A 364 21.47 7.33 -27.51
CA LYS A 364 21.29 5.98 -28.04
C LYS A 364 22.62 5.21 -28.21
N ASP A 365 23.71 5.93 -28.55
CA ASP A 365 25.03 5.38 -28.78
C ASP A 365 26.01 5.69 -27.62
N GLY A 366 25.52 6.06 -26.43
CA GLY A 366 26.34 6.46 -25.30
C GLY A 366 26.92 7.88 -25.41
N ARG A 367 26.70 8.57 -26.52
CA ARG A 367 27.15 9.96 -26.74
C ARG A 367 26.10 10.94 -26.22
N ILE A 368 26.59 12.07 -25.72
CA ILE A 368 25.73 13.18 -25.29
C ILE A 368 25.47 14.05 -26.53
N ASP A 369 24.30 13.90 -27.12
CA ASP A 369 23.85 14.69 -28.28
C ASP A 369 22.72 15.62 -27.80
N LEU A 370 23.09 16.87 -27.49
CA LEU A 370 22.18 17.88 -26.97
C LEU A 370 22.33 19.19 -27.75
N ASP A 371 21.28 19.95 -27.89
CA ASP A 371 21.29 21.32 -28.42
C ASP A 371 21.92 22.26 -27.37
N TRP A 372 23.26 22.25 -27.25
CA TRP A 372 23.99 23.02 -26.27
C TRP A 372 23.70 24.53 -26.31
N PRO A 373 23.60 25.17 -27.49
CA PRO A 373 23.21 26.57 -27.57
C PRO A 373 21.90 26.89 -26.89
N ALA A 374 20.92 26.01 -26.98
CA ALA A 374 19.62 26.16 -26.29
C ALA A 374 19.72 25.96 -24.76
N LEU A 375 20.72 25.20 -24.28
CA LEU A 375 20.83 24.83 -22.86
C LEU A 375 21.67 25.80 -22.02
N VAL A 376 22.52 26.63 -22.64
CA VAL A 376 23.37 27.60 -21.93
C VAL A 376 22.75 29.00 -21.84
N GLN A 377 21.46 29.11 -22.12
CA GLN A 377 20.73 30.38 -22.07
C GLN A 377 20.61 30.92 -20.63
N PRO A 378 20.69 32.26 -20.43
CA PRO A 378 20.44 32.85 -19.13
C PRO A 378 18.99 32.63 -18.69
N ARG A 379 18.77 32.53 -17.38
CA ARG A 379 17.42 32.35 -16.77
C ARG A 379 16.71 31.07 -17.21
N LEU A 380 17.49 30.05 -17.50
CA LEU A 380 17.03 28.70 -17.82
C LEU A 380 17.42 27.72 -16.71
N THR A 381 16.53 26.81 -16.38
CA THR A 381 16.83 25.63 -15.58
C THR A 381 16.90 24.41 -16.50
N VAL A 382 17.97 23.61 -16.37
CA VAL A 382 18.11 22.35 -17.10
C VAL A 382 18.05 21.21 -16.10
N ALA A 383 17.06 20.33 -16.26
CA ALA A 383 16.91 19.10 -15.47
C ALA A 383 17.34 17.90 -16.33
N ILE A 384 18.41 17.23 -15.91
CA ILE A 384 19.06 16.18 -16.71
C ILE A 384 18.74 14.82 -16.10
N TYR A 385 18.07 13.97 -16.85
CA TYR A 385 17.83 12.57 -16.54
C TYR A 385 19.03 11.71 -16.94
N MET A 386 19.28 10.64 -16.20
CA MET A 386 20.36 9.68 -16.48
C MET A 386 21.76 10.33 -16.57
N GLY A 387 21.96 11.50 -15.93
CA GLY A 387 23.18 12.29 -16.05
C GLY A 387 24.33 11.84 -15.14
N LEU A 388 24.11 11.00 -14.12
CA LEU A 388 25.13 10.68 -13.10
C LEU A 388 26.40 10.04 -13.70
N ARG A 389 26.25 9.07 -14.60
CA ARG A 389 27.40 8.38 -15.20
C ARG A 389 28.29 9.30 -16.05
N ASN A 390 27.67 10.28 -16.71
CA ASN A 390 28.32 11.21 -17.62
C ASN A 390 28.48 12.61 -17.02
N LEU A 391 28.35 12.73 -15.67
CA LEU A 391 28.25 14.03 -14.99
C LEU A 391 29.45 14.94 -15.29
N GLU A 392 30.65 14.40 -15.30
CA GLU A 392 31.89 15.15 -15.59
C GLU A 392 31.91 15.66 -17.05
N ALA A 393 31.55 14.82 -18.01
CA ALA A 393 31.44 15.23 -19.41
C ALA A 393 30.33 16.28 -19.61
N LEU A 394 29.18 16.10 -18.99
CA LEU A 394 28.07 17.06 -19.07
C LEU A 394 28.48 18.43 -18.52
N THR A 395 29.06 18.48 -17.33
CA THR A 395 29.47 19.76 -16.73
C THR A 395 30.57 20.43 -17.53
N SER A 396 31.51 19.67 -18.08
CA SER A 396 32.59 20.18 -18.95
C SER A 396 32.03 20.74 -20.25
N GLU A 397 31.06 20.07 -20.89
CA GLU A 397 30.42 20.58 -22.11
C GLU A 397 29.63 21.86 -21.87
N PHE A 398 28.88 21.98 -20.76
CA PHE A 398 28.25 23.24 -20.41
C PHE A 398 29.24 24.40 -20.34
N ILE A 399 30.41 24.19 -19.69
CA ILE A 399 31.45 25.20 -19.55
C ILE A 399 32.07 25.51 -20.92
N ALA A 400 32.40 24.49 -21.70
CA ALA A 400 33.00 24.64 -23.04
C ALA A 400 32.08 25.41 -24.02
N ARG A 401 30.75 25.33 -23.80
CA ARG A 401 29.75 26.04 -24.59
C ARG A 401 29.38 27.43 -24.04
N GLY A 402 30.11 27.91 -23.03
CA GLY A 402 29.96 29.28 -22.53
C GLY A 402 29.16 29.45 -21.23
N ALA A 403 28.75 28.37 -20.61
CA ALA A 403 28.16 28.46 -19.27
C ALA A 403 29.28 28.84 -18.25
N ARG A 404 28.91 29.68 -17.27
CA ARG A 404 29.87 30.08 -16.22
C ARG A 404 30.25 28.89 -15.36
N PRO A 405 31.55 28.66 -15.05
CA PRO A 405 31.99 27.53 -14.19
C PRO A 405 31.37 27.57 -12.78
N ASP A 406 31.05 28.75 -12.28
CA ASP A 406 30.43 29.00 -10.98
C ASP A 406 28.87 28.91 -11.01
N LEU A 407 28.25 28.60 -12.17
CA LEU A 407 26.81 28.42 -12.28
C LEU A 407 26.35 27.31 -11.32
N PRO A 408 25.40 27.60 -10.41
CA PRO A 408 24.92 26.64 -9.45
C PRO A 408 24.33 25.37 -10.11
N ALA A 409 24.68 24.23 -9.56
CA ALA A 409 24.18 22.93 -10.00
C ALA A 409 24.02 21.99 -8.81
N ALA A 410 23.05 21.11 -8.89
CA ALA A 410 22.77 20.12 -7.86
C ALA A 410 22.50 18.74 -8.49
N ILE A 411 22.74 17.69 -7.74
CA ILE A 411 22.28 16.34 -8.05
C ILE A 411 21.43 15.82 -6.91
N VAL A 412 20.24 15.33 -7.24
CA VAL A 412 19.30 14.72 -6.31
C VAL A 412 19.27 13.22 -6.60
N ASP A 413 19.81 12.45 -5.70
CA ASP A 413 19.91 11.00 -5.76
C ASP A 413 18.74 10.38 -4.97
N SER A 414 18.12 9.32 -5.51
CA SER A 414 16.99 8.62 -4.89
C SER A 414 15.85 9.58 -4.47
N ALA A 415 15.47 10.49 -5.36
CA ALA A 415 14.51 11.55 -5.07
C ALA A 415 13.22 11.03 -4.46
N THR A 416 12.68 11.71 -3.45
CA THR A 416 11.45 11.42 -2.69
C THR A 416 11.48 10.14 -1.86
N ARG A 417 12.57 9.40 -1.89
CA ARG A 417 12.76 8.20 -1.07
C ARG A 417 13.34 8.56 0.31
N LEU A 418 13.27 7.60 1.23
CA LEU A 418 13.83 7.77 2.58
C LEU A 418 15.35 7.91 2.60
N ASP A 419 16.01 7.45 1.55
CA ASP A 419 17.47 7.51 1.33
C ASP A 419 17.85 8.64 0.39
N GLN A 420 16.97 9.61 0.11
CA GLN A 420 17.29 10.77 -0.72
C GLN A 420 18.52 11.49 -0.24
N ARG A 421 19.43 11.80 -1.17
CA ARG A 421 20.62 12.64 -0.93
C ARG A 421 20.69 13.76 -1.95
N VAL A 422 21.11 14.93 -1.50
CA VAL A 422 21.27 16.10 -2.36
C VAL A 422 22.69 16.60 -2.23
N VAL A 423 23.39 16.71 -3.37
CA VAL A 423 24.72 17.29 -3.45
C VAL A 423 24.65 18.59 -4.24
N VAL A 424 25.06 19.70 -3.61
CA VAL A 424 25.06 21.04 -4.20
C VAL A 424 26.47 21.47 -4.52
N GLY A 425 26.64 22.10 -5.68
CA GLY A 425 27.90 22.63 -6.14
C GLY A 425 27.72 23.66 -7.26
N THR A 426 28.73 23.77 -8.08
CA THR A 426 28.72 24.54 -9.33
C THR A 426 29.04 23.59 -10.48
N LEU A 427 28.89 24.04 -11.72
CA LEU A 427 29.32 23.23 -12.87
C LEU A 427 30.76 22.72 -12.71
N ALA A 428 31.70 23.56 -12.20
CA ALA A 428 33.10 23.18 -12.01
C ALA A 428 33.30 22.16 -10.87
N SER A 429 32.44 22.11 -9.85
CA SER A 429 32.71 21.33 -8.63
C SER A 429 31.78 20.11 -8.46
N LEU A 430 30.63 20.08 -9.15
CA LEU A 430 29.59 19.10 -8.90
C LEU A 430 30.02 17.65 -9.11
N ALA A 431 30.76 17.38 -10.18
CA ALA A 431 31.25 16.04 -10.51
C ALA A 431 32.17 15.46 -9.41
N VAL A 432 33.10 16.28 -8.89
CA VAL A 432 34.00 15.89 -7.79
C VAL A 432 33.20 15.64 -6.50
N LYS A 433 32.29 16.54 -6.17
CA LYS A 433 31.43 16.40 -4.96
C LYS A 433 30.53 15.19 -5.02
N ALA A 434 29.91 14.92 -6.18
CA ALA A 434 29.05 13.75 -6.37
C ALA A 434 29.82 12.42 -6.23
N ARG A 435 31.03 12.37 -6.76
CA ARG A 435 31.92 11.22 -6.62
C ARG A 435 32.33 11.00 -5.17
N ALA A 436 32.71 12.06 -4.46
CA ALA A 436 33.06 12.01 -3.04
C ALA A 436 31.87 11.55 -2.17
N ALA A 437 30.65 11.92 -2.55
CA ALA A 437 29.43 11.48 -1.88
C ALA A 437 29.02 10.02 -2.18
N GLY A 438 29.67 9.34 -3.14
CA GLY A 438 29.41 7.95 -3.48
C GLY A 438 27.96 7.73 -3.97
N LEU A 439 27.45 8.61 -4.83
CA LEU A 439 26.09 8.50 -5.37
C LEU A 439 26.02 7.36 -6.38
N THR A 440 25.00 6.50 -6.30
CA THR A 440 24.83 5.32 -7.16
C THR A 440 23.40 5.10 -7.63
N GLY A 441 22.45 5.81 -7.04
CA GLY A 441 21.01 5.63 -7.30
C GLY A 441 20.53 6.31 -8.58
N PRO A 442 19.26 6.16 -8.91
CA PRO A 442 18.61 6.97 -9.93
C PRO A 442 18.64 8.43 -9.47
N SER A 443 19.14 9.30 -10.34
CA SER A 443 19.38 10.71 -9.96
C SER A 443 18.92 11.68 -11.04
N ILE A 444 18.59 12.90 -10.59
CA ILE A 444 18.33 14.06 -11.44
C ILE A 444 19.39 15.10 -11.17
N VAL A 445 20.01 15.61 -12.23
CA VAL A 445 20.92 16.76 -12.16
C VAL A 445 20.12 18.02 -12.51
N ILE A 446 20.23 19.06 -11.69
CA ILE A 446 19.57 20.36 -11.91
C ILE A 446 20.65 21.41 -12.06
N VAL A 447 20.68 22.10 -13.20
CA VAL A 447 21.61 23.17 -13.51
C VAL A 447 20.83 24.48 -13.63
N GLY A 448 21.26 25.51 -12.92
CA GLY A 448 20.64 26.84 -12.96
C GLY A 448 20.71 27.60 -11.64
N THR A 449 20.51 28.89 -11.69
CA THR A 449 20.56 29.78 -10.49
C THR A 449 19.49 29.44 -9.46
N VAL A 450 18.44 28.71 -9.82
CA VAL A 450 17.38 28.22 -8.89
C VAL A 450 17.96 27.32 -7.79
N VAL A 451 19.10 26.68 -8.03
CA VAL A 451 19.76 25.80 -7.04
C VAL A 451 20.16 26.56 -5.78
N SER A 452 20.50 27.86 -5.90
CA SER A 452 20.83 28.71 -4.74
C SER A 452 19.67 28.95 -3.78
N LEU A 453 18.44 28.66 -4.20
CA LEU A 453 17.26 28.82 -3.36
C LEU A 453 17.13 27.71 -2.31
N ARG A 454 17.81 26.57 -2.52
CA ARG A 454 17.74 25.42 -1.64
C ARG A 454 18.03 25.76 -0.18
N ASP A 455 19.06 26.57 0.10
CA ASP A 455 19.45 26.90 1.47
C ASP A 455 18.31 27.53 2.30
N ARG A 456 17.31 28.09 1.62
CA ARG A 456 16.13 28.72 2.21
C ARG A 456 14.88 27.88 2.12
N LEU A 457 14.84 26.92 1.18
CA LEU A 457 13.64 26.17 0.82
C LEU A 457 13.75 24.66 1.14
N ASP A 458 14.85 24.22 1.77
CA ASP A 458 15.03 22.82 2.18
C ASP A 458 14.06 22.49 3.34
N TRP A 459 13.04 21.71 3.02
CA TRP A 459 11.99 21.32 3.96
C TRP A 459 11.98 19.81 4.23
N TYR A 460 12.60 19.00 3.34
CA TYR A 460 12.56 17.57 3.41
C TYR A 460 13.84 17.00 4.02
N ALA A 461 13.74 16.48 5.25
CA ALA A 461 14.85 15.88 5.98
C ALA A 461 14.59 14.37 6.24
N PRO A 462 14.80 13.47 5.28
CA PRO A 462 14.46 12.05 5.40
C PRO A 462 15.22 11.34 6.54
N GLN A 463 16.44 11.77 6.86
CA GLN A 463 17.27 11.14 7.91
C GLN A 463 16.79 11.43 9.34
N ALA A 464 16.04 12.49 9.58
CA ALA A 464 15.51 12.81 10.92
C ALA A 464 14.44 11.79 11.36
N GLY A 465 13.57 11.36 10.43
CA GLY A 465 12.56 10.33 10.71
C GLY A 465 13.15 8.93 10.93
N ALA A 466 14.22 8.59 10.23
CA ALA A 466 14.90 7.30 10.40
C ALA A 466 15.70 7.22 11.72
N ARG A 467 16.19 8.35 12.23
CA ARG A 467 16.84 8.43 13.56
C ARG A 467 15.84 8.24 14.69
N LEU A 468 14.71 8.95 14.65
CA LEU A 468 13.62 8.80 15.64
C LEU A 468 13.05 7.39 15.67
N ALA A 469 12.94 6.71 14.53
CA ALA A 469 12.47 5.33 14.46
C ALA A 469 13.50 4.31 15.01
N ARG A 470 14.81 4.60 14.98
CA ARG A 470 15.87 3.76 15.54
C ARG A 470 16.09 4.01 17.04
N GLU A 471 15.81 5.21 17.52
CA GLU A 471 15.94 5.56 18.95
C GLU A 471 14.68 5.16 19.75
N ALA A 472 13.56 4.87 19.07
CA ALA A 472 12.31 4.43 19.68
C ALA A 472 12.08 2.90 19.65
N GLY A 473 12.99 2.11 19.09
CA GLY A 473 12.95 0.63 19.04
C GLY A 473 14.01 0.01 19.91
#